data_41a9f4fe78c038359cafb25cc7c54d03
#
_entry.id   41a9f4fe78c038359cafb25cc7c54d03
#
_cell.length_a   1.000
_cell.length_b   1.000
_cell.length_c   1.000
_cell.angle_alpha   90.00
_cell.angle_beta   90.00
_cell.angle_gamma   90.00
#
_symmetry.space_group_name_H-M   'P 1'
#
loop_
_entity.id
_entity.type
_entity.pdbx_description
1 polymer ?
#
loop_
_entity_poly.entity_id
_entity_poly.type
_entity_poly.pdbx_seq_one_letter_code
_entity_poly.pdbx_strand_id
1 'polypeptide(L)'
;KDYLNSKSRLSYGIDLQGGGSDLIFPHHFMSAAIAKALCGFDFARGYLHAGMVGLDGEKMSKSKGNLVLVSELLKSGHDPMVIRHALLSQGYAEDRMWHLETLIKSQNRVVKLRSALARIEVAPTDKVMDSVAEHIANNLDSPSALEVLDQWALDTENGAIGGSVGELSRFIDAALGLAL
;
A
#
# COMPACT_ATOMS: atom_id res chain seq x y z
N LYS A 1 6.39 -35.26 7.68
CA LYS A 1 7.62 -36.02 7.27
C LYS A 1 7.73 -36.12 5.74
N ASP A 2 6.61 -36.13 5.00
CA ASP A 2 6.61 -36.26 3.55
C ASP A 2 6.94 -34.96 2.80
N TYR A 3 6.77 -33.81 3.43
CA TYR A 3 7.15 -32.51 2.89
C TYR A 3 8.67 -32.35 2.68
N LEU A 4 9.46 -33.00 3.52
CA LEU A 4 10.93 -32.97 3.43
C LEU A 4 11.52 -34.05 2.50
N ASN A 5 10.73 -35.09 2.16
CA ASN A 5 11.17 -36.21 1.34
C ASN A 5 10.76 -36.13 -0.15
N SER A 6 9.87 -35.22 -0.52
CA SER A 6 9.63 -34.96 -1.93
C SER A 6 10.86 -34.23 -2.48
N LYS A 7 11.68 -34.90 -3.26
CA LYS A 7 12.72 -34.32 -4.13
C LYS A 7 12.11 -33.38 -5.19
N SER A 8 10.98 -32.77 -4.88
CA SER A 8 10.29 -31.81 -5.73
C SER A 8 10.88 -30.43 -5.50
N ARG A 9 11.92 -30.11 -6.24
CA ARG A 9 12.14 -28.85 -6.97
C ARG A 9 11.88 -27.49 -6.26
N LEU A 10 11.52 -27.40 -5.00
CA LEU A 10 11.47 -26.14 -4.27
C LEU A 10 12.83 -25.89 -3.64
N SER A 11 13.54 -24.91 -4.17
CA SER A 11 14.83 -24.45 -3.62
C SER A 11 14.66 -23.49 -2.42
N TYR A 12 13.44 -23.30 -1.94
CA TYR A 12 13.05 -22.42 -0.85
C TYR A 12 11.78 -22.94 -0.14
N GLY A 13 11.55 -22.51 1.11
CA GLY A 13 10.45 -22.98 1.95
C GLY A 13 9.12 -22.23 1.69
N ILE A 14 9.18 -20.92 1.48
CA ILE A 14 8.02 -20.05 1.22
C ILE A 14 8.33 -19.08 0.07
N ASP A 15 7.30 -18.56 -0.59
CA ASP A 15 7.51 -17.63 -1.70
C ASP A 15 7.96 -16.24 -1.21
N LEU A 16 7.29 -15.70 -0.20
CA LEU A 16 7.56 -14.36 0.32
C LEU A 16 7.51 -14.31 1.84
N GLN A 17 8.55 -13.78 2.46
CA GLN A 17 8.60 -13.42 3.87
C GLN A 17 8.42 -11.91 4.02
N GLY A 18 7.29 -11.48 4.61
CA GLY A 18 7.02 -10.08 4.90
C GLY A 18 7.18 -9.73 6.38
N GLY A 19 7.47 -8.45 6.66
CA GLY A 19 7.53 -7.93 8.03
C GLY A 19 7.92 -6.47 8.11
N GLY A 20 8.05 -5.94 9.32
CA GLY A 20 8.63 -4.62 9.54
C GLY A 20 10.15 -4.62 9.35
N SER A 21 10.73 -3.45 9.08
CA SER A 21 12.18 -3.29 8.92
C SER A 21 12.96 -3.71 10.17
N ASP A 22 12.36 -3.63 11.34
CA ASP A 22 12.93 -4.09 12.61
C ASP A 22 13.08 -5.62 12.70
N LEU A 23 12.41 -6.39 11.84
CA LEU A 23 12.53 -7.85 11.77
C LEU A 23 13.64 -8.33 10.84
N ILE A 24 14.28 -7.47 10.05
CA ILE A 24 15.37 -7.85 9.15
C ILE A 24 16.45 -8.59 9.93
N PHE A 25 16.88 -7.99 11.05
CA PHE A 25 17.84 -8.58 11.95
C PHE A 25 17.42 -8.37 13.43
N PRO A 26 17.50 -9.38 14.28
CA PRO A 26 18.03 -10.73 13.99
C PRO A 26 16.98 -11.70 13.42
N HIS A 27 15.68 -11.40 13.47
CA HIS A 27 14.58 -12.36 13.32
C HIS A 27 14.58 -13.08 11.96
N HIS A 28 14.41 -12.35 10.86
CA HIS A 28 14.36 -12.94 9.52
C HIS A 28 15.71 -13.50 9.09
N PHE A 29 16.80 -12.81 9.44
CA PHE A 29 18.14 -13.30 9.18
C PHE A 29 18.41 -14.66 9.85
N MET A 30 18.07 -14.78 11.14
CA MET A 30 18.28 -16.03 11.89
C MET A 30 17.37 -17.15 11.40
N SER A 31 16.13 -16.85 11.05
CA SER A 31 15.22 -17.84 10.46
C SER A 31 15.75 -18.38 9.13
N ALA A 32 16.28 -17.51 8.29
CA ALA A 32 16.91 -17.91 7.02
C ALA A 32 18.18 -18.76 7.24
N ALA A 33 19.04 -18.35 8.17
CA ALA A 33 20.25 -19.07 8.50
C ALA A 33 19.97 -20.48 9.05
N ILE A 34 18.99 -20.60 9.96
CA ILE A 34 18.57 -21.88 10.54
C ILE A 34 17.99 -22.80 9.47
N ALA A 35 17.09 -22.29 8.62
CA ALA A 35 16.51 -23.07 7.53
C ALA A 35 17.61 -23.57 6.57
N LYS A 36 18.55 -22.72 6.19
CA LYS A 36 19.67 -23.10 5.34
C LYS A 36 20.54 -24.17 5.97
N ALA A 37 20.86 -24.04 7.26
CA ALA A 37 21.68 -25.02 7.98
C ALA A 37 20.97 -26.38 8.14
N LEU A 38 19.66 -26.39 8.42
CA LEU A 38 18.92 -27.63 8.69
C LEU A 38 18.41 -28.33 7.42
N CYS A 39 17.98 -27.56 6.44
CA CYS A 39 17.27 -28.08 5.26
C CYS A 39 18.09 -27.99 3.97
N GLY A 40 19.17 -27.20 3.93
CA GLY A 40 20.01 -27.00 2.77
C GLY A 40 19.43 -26.08 1.70
N PHE A 41 18.22 -25.56 1.88
CA PHE A 41 17.55 -24.63 0.95
C PHE A 41 17.24 -23.29 1.63
N ASP A 42 16.88 -22.29 0.81
CA ASP A 42 16.59 -20.96 1.31
C ASP A 42 15.21 -20.93 1.98
N PHE A 43 15.07 -20.17 3.08
CA PHE A 43 13.82 -20.07 3.82
C PHE A 43 12.70 -19.44 2.99
N ALA A 44 13.01 -18.37 2.28
CA ALA A 44 12.07 -17.69 1.40
C ALA A 44 12.71 -17.36 0.05
N ARG A 45 11.89 -17.31 -1.00
CA ARG A 45 12.28 -16.86 -2.33
C ARG A 45 12.54 -15.35 -2.38
N GLY A 46 11.76 -14.59 -1.62
CA GLY A 46 11.88 -13.15 -1.51
C GLY A 46 11.56 -12.65 -0.11
N TYR A 47 12.04 -11.45 0.19
CA TYR A 47 11.79 -10.74 1.45
C TYR A 47 11.25 -9.35 1.14
N LEU A 48 10.18 -8.95 1.84
CA LEU A 48 9.60 -7.63 1.76
C LEU A 48 9.52 -7.03 3.17
N HIS A 49 10.11 -5.84 3.34
CA HIS A 49 10.09 -5.17 4.64
C HIS A 49 9.45 -3.79 4.52
N ALA A 50 8.47 -3.53 5.39
CA ALA A 50 7.85 -2.22 5.52
C ALA A 50 8.61 -1.38 6.52
N GLY A 51 8.75 -0.09 6.22
CA GLY A 51 9.26 0.90 7.16
C GLY A 51 8.38 1.03 8.40
N MET A 52 8.97 1.49 9.49
CA MET A 52 8.26 1.70 10.75
C MET A 52 7.39 2.95 10.68
N VAL A 53 6.23 2.89 11.32
CA VAL A 53 5.36 4.06 11.49
C VAL A 53 5.47 4.53 12.94
N GLY A 54 5.91 5.76 13.11
CA GLY A 54 6.00 6.42 14.41
C GLY A 54 4.90 7.46 14.62
N LEU A 55 4.85 8.00 15.81
CA LEU A 55 3.98 9.13 16.21
C LEU A 55 4.82 10.09 17.04
N ASP A 56 4.75 11.39 16.73
CA ASP A 56 5.42 12.47 17.46
C ASP A 56 6.94 12.24 17.68
N GLY A 57 7.63 11.72 16.66
CA GLY A 57 9.05 11.47 16.70
C GLY A 57 9.46 10.15 17.36
N GLU A 58 8.49 9.35 17.84
CA GLU A 58 8.74 8.09 18.54
C GLU A 58 8.12 6.88 17.84
N LYS A 59 8.73 5.70 18.03
CA LYS A 59 8.11 4.43 17.60
C LYS A 59 6.80 4.20 18.35
N MET A 60 5.74 3.88 17.61
CA MET A 60 4.48 3.43 18.20
C MET A 60 4.67 2.11 18.94
N SER A 61 4.18 2.00 20.17
CA SER A 61 4.20 0.74 20.92
C SER A 61 3.05 0.65 21.92
N LYS A 62 2.61 -0.59 22.21
CA LYS A 62 1.57 -0.83 23.22
C LYS A 62 1.96 -0.34 24.59
N SER A 63 3.24 -0.51 24.97
CA SER A 63 3.77 -0.11 26.28
C SER A 63 3.77 1.40 26.49
N LYS A 64 3.89 2.20 25.42
CA LYS A 64 3.83 3.65 25.47
C LYS A 64 2.42 4.21 25.37
N GLY A 65 1.44 3.40 24.97
CA GLY A 65 0.06 3.82 24.77
C GLY A 65 -0.14 4.83 23.63
N ASN A 66 0.83 4.94 22.72
CA ASN A 66 0.84 5.91 21.61
C ASN A 66 0.44 5.28 20.26
N LEU A 67 -0.38 4.23 20.28
CA LEU A 67 -0.84 3.60 19.04
C LEU A 67 -1.97 4.41 18.39
N VAL A 68 -1.85 4.63 17.10
CA VAL A 68 -2.97 5.08 16.26
C VAL A 68 -3.64 3.83 15.68
N LEU A 69 -4.82 3.51 16.16
CA LEU A 69 -5.56 2.32 15.75
C LEU A 69 -6.59 2.69 14.68
N VAL A 70 -6.63 1.93 13.59
CA VAL A 70 -7.64 2.09 12.53
C VAL A 70 -9.04 1.99 13.09
N SER A 71 -9.28 1.08 14.05
CA SER A 71 -10.57 0.94 14.72
C SER A 71 -11.03 2.19 15.45
N GLU A 72 -10.11 2.95 16.04
CA GLU A 72 -10.44 4.21 16.73
C GLU A 72 -10.71 5.34 15.72
N LEU A 73 -9.97 5.40 14.62
CA LEU A 73 -10.24 6.32 13.53
C LEU A 73 -11.64 6.09 12.94
N LEU A 74 -12.02 4.82 12.72
CA LEU A 74 -13.36 4.46 12.24
C LEU A 74 -14.46 4.84 13.25
N LYS A 75 -14.26 4.58 14.54
CA LYS A 75 -15.19 5.00 15.60
C LYS A 75 -15.33 6.52 15.70
N SER A 76 -14.27 7.26 15.40
CA SER A 76 -14.28 8.73 15.35
C SER A 76 -14.96 9.28 14.08
N GLY A 77 -15.50 8.40 13.22
CA GLY A 77 -16.26 8.80 12.04
C GLY A 77 -15.41 9.05 10.79
N HIS A 78 -14.13 8.70 10.77
CA HIS A 78 -13.32 8.82 9.57
C HIS A 78 -13.72 7.78 8.52
N ASP A 79 -13.82 8.22 7.27
CA ASP A 79 -14.12 7.37 6.12
C ASP A 79 -12.98 6.33 5.91
N PRO A 80 -13.31 5.02 5.77
CA PRO A 80 -12.32 3.97 5.53
C PRO A 80 -11.42 4.24 4.32
N MET A 81 -11.98 4.83 3.24
CA MET A 81 -11.20 5.13 2.03
C MET A 81 -10.22 6.30 2.26
N VAL A 82 -10.56 7.23 3.13
CA VAL A 82 -9.64 8.31 3.56
C VAL A 82 -8.47 7.72 4.36
N ILE A 83 -8.74 6.82 5.29
CA ILE A 83 -7.70 6.14 6.07
C ILE A 83 -6.78 5.35 5.13
N ARG A 84 -7.36 4.59 4.20
CA ARG A 84 -6.59 3.81 3.22
C ARG A 84 -5.74 4.71 2.31
N HIS A 85 -6.32 5.80 1.79
CA HIS A 85 -5.60 6.78 1.00
C HIS A 85 -4.43 7.39 1.79
N ALA A 86 -4.62 7.73 3.06
CA ALA A 86 -3.58 8.25 3.93
C ALA A 86 -2.40 7.26 4.09
N LEU A 87 -2.70 5.96 4.20
CA LEU A 87 -1.67 4.91 4.26
C LEU A 87 -0.92 4.75 2.94
N LEU A 88 -1.60 4.90 1.80
CA LEU A 88 -1.01 4.80 0.46
C LEU A 88 -0.23 6.06 0.04
N SER A 89 -0.46 7.20 0.70
CA SER A 89 0.16 8.48 0.34
C SER A 89 1.65 8.58 0.65
N GLN A 90 2.22 7.56 1.26
CA GLN A 90 3.65 7.46 1.60
C GLN A 90 4.19 6.09 1.19
N GLY A 91 5.45 6.03 0.77
CA GLY A 91 6.13 4.80 0.41
C GLY A 91 6.15 3.80 1.58
N TYR A 92 5.83 2.53 1.31
CA TYR A 92 5.75 1.52 2.36
C TYR A 92 7.12 1.14 2.96
N ALA A 93 8.19 1.26 2.18
CA ALA A 93 9.52 0.78 2.56
C ALA A 93 10.29 1.73 3.49
N GLU A 94 9.85 2.97 3.61
CA GLU A 94 10.53 4.00 4.38
C GLU A 94 9.90 4.19 5.77
N ASP A 95 10.74 4.48 6.75
CA ASP A 95 10.28 4.86 8.08
C ASP A 95 9.58 6.22 7.99
N ARG A 96 8.42 6.36 8.63
CA ARG A 96 7.60 7.56 8.56
C ARG A 96 6.87 7.85 9.85
N MET A 97 6.46 9.11 10.01
CA MET A 97 5.61 9.51 11.13
C MET A 97 4.15 9.62 10.67
N TRP A 98 3.25 9.15 11.50
CA TRP A 98 1.83 9.43 11.35
C TRP A 98 1.54 10.85 11.80
N HIS A 99 0.82 11.60 10.96
CA HIS A 99 0.36 12.95 11.26
C HIS A 99 -1.13 13.07 10.95
N LEU A 100 -1.88 13.72 11.81
CA LEU A 100 -3.30 14.00 11.57
C LEU A 100 -3.49 14.82 10.27
N GLU A 101 -2.53 15.67 9.93
CA GLU A 101 -2.53 16.42 8.68
C GLU A 101 -2.56 15.53 7.43
N THR A 102 -1.92 14.36 7.47
CA THR A 102 -1.97 13.38 6.38
C THR A 102 -3.40 12.91 6.15
N LEU A 103 -4.16 12.69 7.22
CA LEU A 103 -5.56 12.29 7.12
C LEU A 103 -6.43 13.41 6.54
N ILE A 104 -6.22 14.66 6.94
CA ILE A 104 -6.93 15.84 6.42
C ILE A 104 -6.63 16.03 4.92
N LYS A 105 -5.37 15.94 4.51
CA LYS A 105 -4.97 16.00 3.10
C LYS A 105 -5.63 14.88 2.28
N SER A 106 -5.64 13.66 2.83
CA SER A 106 -6.28 12.51 2.19
C SER A 106 -7.79 12.67 2.05
N GLN A 107 -8.46 13.24 3.05
CA GLN A 107 -9.88 13.57 2.97
C GLN A 107 -10.17 14.48 1.77
N ASN A 108 -9.39 15.55 1.59
CA ASN A 108 -9.56 16.49 0.49
C ASN A 108 -9.33 15.83 -0.87
N ARG A 109 -8.31 14.95 -0.99
CA ARG A 109 -8.01 14.23 -2.23
C ARG A 109 -9.12 13.23 -2.57
N VAL A 110 -9.58 12.44 -1.59
CA VAL A 110 -10.69 11.48 -1.78
C VAL A 110 -11.98 12.20 -2.21
N VAL A 111 -12.30 13.34 -1.62
CA VAL A 111 -13.48 14.15 -2.02
C VAL A 111 -13.35 14.60 -3.48
N LYS A 112 -12.18 15.08 -3.90
CA LYS A 112 -11.94 15.49 -5.29
C LYS A 112 -12.06 14.30 -6.26
N LEU A 113 -11.46 13.16 -5.93
CA LEU A 113 -11.56 11.95 -6.75
C LEU A 113 -13.03 11.49 -6.91
N ARG A 114 -13.78 11.43 -5.81
CA ARG A 114 -15.22 11.11 -5.84
C ARG A 114 -16.02 12.11 -6.68
N SER A 115 -15.71 13.40 -6.56
CA SER A 115 -16.36 14.44 -7.37
C SER A 115 -16.08 14.25 -8.85
N ALA A 116 -14.85 13.91 -9.23
CA ALA A 116 -14.49 13.63 -10.62
C ALA A 116 -15.17 12.36 -11.13
N LEU A 117 -15.16 11.28 -10.33
CA LEU A 117 -15.82 10.00 -10.66
C LEU A 117 -17.36 10.11 -10.76
N ALA A 118 -17.98 11.12 -10.15
CA ALA A 118 -19.43 11.34 -10.23
C ALA A 118 -19.86 12.08 -11.49
N ARG A 119 -18.93 12.55 -12.33
CA ARG A 119 -19.26 13.27 -13.57
C ARG A 119 -19.66 12.30 -14.67
N ILE A 120 -20.50 12.77 -15.59
CA ILE A 120 -20.91 12.02 -16.79
C ILE A 120 -19.75 11.96 -17.80
N GLU A 121 -19.05 13.08 -17.97
CA GLU A 121 -17.90 13.21 -18.86
C GLU A 121 -16.64 13.44 -18.04
N VAL A 122 -15.60 12.66 -18.32
CA VAL A 122 -14.33 12.69 -17.59
C VAL A 122 -13.13 12.67 -18.54
N ALA A 123 -11.98 13.10 -18.07
CA ALA A 123 -10.72 13.03 -18.80
C ALA A 123 -10.40 11.58 -19.24
N PRO A 124 -9.59 11.38 -20.29
CA PRO A 124 -9.20 10.07 -20.78
C PRO A 124 -8.63 9.19 -19.66
N THR A 125 -9.03 7.91 -19.63
CA THR A 125 -8.72 6.99 -18.52
C THR A 125 -7.67 5.93 -18.85
N ASP A 126 -7.49 5.56 -20.12
CA ASP A 126 -6.61 4.45 -20.52
C ASP A 126 -5.16 4.68 -20.05
N LYS A 127 -4.58 5.82 -20.41
CA LYS A 127 -3.21 6.18 -20.00
C LYS A 127 -3.05 6.35 -18.50
N VAL A 128 -4.10 6.74 -17.81
CA VAL A 128 -4.12 6.88 -16.35
C VAL A 128 -4.01 5.49 -15.70
N MET A 129 -4.81 4.53 -16.18
CA MET A 129 -4.75 3.15 -15.69
C MET A 129 -3.39 2.50 -15.96
N ASP A 130 -2.84 2.69 -17.17
CA ASP A 130 -1.50 2.20 -17.51
C ASP A 130 -0.43 2.81 -16.58
N SER A 131 -0.43 4.12 -16.38
CA SER A 131 0.55 4.81 -15.53
C SER A 131 0.43 4.39 -14.07
N VAL A 132 -0.78 4.27 -13.53
CA VAL A 132 -0.99 3.75 -12.17
C VAL A 132 -0.46 2.31 -12.05
N ALA A 133 -0.71 1.44 -13.06
CA ALA A 133 -0.21 0.07 -13.07
C ALA A 133 1.33 0.03 -13.10
N GLU A 134 1.97 0.89 -13.88
CA GLU A 134 3.43 1.02 -13.94
C GLU A 134 4.02 1.43 -12.58
N HIS A 135 3.43 2.42 -11.90
CA HIS A 135 3.87 2.83 -10.57
C HIS A 135 3.71 1.71 -9.54
N ILE A 136 2.59 0.99 -9.54
CA ILE A 136 2.40 -0.14 -8.63
C ILE A 136 3.35 -1.29 -8.95
N ALA A 137 3.63 -1.55 -10.22
CA ALA A 137 4.64 -2.55 -10.63
C ALA A 137 6.07 -2.13 -10.24
N ASN A 138 6.33 -0.84 -10.09
CA ASN A 138 7.60 -0.29 -9.65
C ASN A 138 7.67 -0.22 -8.12
N ASN A 139 7.91 -1.35 -7.47
CA ASN A 139 8.08 -1.47 -6.02
C ASN A 139 6.91 -0.89 -5.19
N LEU A 140 5.67 -1.02 -5.68
CA LEU A 140 4.46 -0.51 -5.03
C LEU A 140 4.51 1.00 -4.76
N ASP A 141 4.98 1.78 -5.73
CA ASP A 141 5.02 3.26 -5.65
C ASP A 141 3.61 3.86 -5.66
N SER A 142 2.91 3.63 -4.56
CA SER A 142 1.55 4.14 -4.37
C SER A 142 1.46 5.68 -4.29
N PRO A 143 2.46 6.42 -3.75
CA PRO A 143 2.41 7.88 -3.80
C PRO A 143 2.30 8.42 -5.22
N SER A 144 3.18 7.98 -6.14
CA SER A 144 3.15 8.41 -7.54
C SER A 144 1.88 7.96 -8.26
N ALA A 145 1.39 6.75 -7.97
CA ALA A 145 0.10 6.28 -8.49
C ALA A 145 -1.07 7.19 -8.06
N LEU A 146 -1.08 7.69 -6.82
CA LEU A 146 -2.09 8.63 -6.34
C LEU A 146 -1.94 10.02 -7.00
N GLU A 147 -0.73 10.48 -7.29
CA GLU A 147 -0.51 11.75 -8.01
C GLU A 147 -1.08 11.71 -9.43
N VAL A 148 -0.94 10.58 -10.14
CA VAL A 148 -1.56 10.37 -11.46
C VAL A 148 -3.08 10.51 -11.37
N LEU A 149 -3.71 9.95 -10.33
CA LEU A 149 -5.16 10.07 -10.13
C LEU A 149 -5.58 11.49 -9.77
N ASP A 150 -4.80 12.21 -8.99
CA ASP A 150 -5.09 13.62 -8.67
C ASP A 150 -5.03 14.49 -9.92
N GLN A 151 -4.02 14.28 -10.79
CA GLN A 151 -3.92 15.01 -12.04
C GLN A 151 -5.11 14.71 -12.96
N TRP A 152 -5.52 13.44 -13.07
CA TRP A 152 -6.71 13.07 -13.82
C TRP A 152 -7.99 13.75 -13.28
N ALA A 153 -8.14 13.81 -11.95
CA ALA A 153 -9.28 14.49 -11.34
C ALA A 153 -9.28 16.00 -11.67
N LEU A 154 -8.11 16.62 -11.63
CA LEU A 154 -7.93 18.03 -12.01
C LEU A 154 -8.26 18.26 -13.50
N ASP A 155 -7.78 17.40 -14.40
CA ASP A 155 -8.04 17.49 -15.83
C ASP A 155 -9.56 17.33 -16.11
N THR A 156 -10.22 16.41 -15.40
CA THR A 156 -11.67 16.24 -15.44
C THR A 156 -12.41 17.48 -14.94
N GLU A 157 -11.96 18.09 -13.86
CA GLU A 157 -12.52 19.32 -13.32
C GLU A 157 -12.38 20.49 -14.33
N ASN A 158 -11.27 20.54 -15.04
CA ASN A 158 -10.98 21.52 -16.08
C ASN A 158 -11.71 21.24 -17.41
N GLY A 159 -12.55 20.21 -17.49
CA GLY A 159 -13.43 19.93 -18.63
C GLY A 159 -12.83 19.00 -19.69
N ALA A 160 -11.76 18.27 -19.42
CA ALA A 160 -11.28 17.21 -20.29
C ALA A 160 -12.29 16.07 -20.34
N ILE A 161 -12.51 15.49 -21.54
CA ILE A 161 -13.50 14.44 -21.80
C ILE A 161 -12.88 13.29 -22.58
N GLY A 162 -13.58 12.15 -22.66
CA GLY A 162 -13.22 10.99 -23.50
C GLY A 162 -12.82 9.75 -22.70
N GLY A 163 -12.97 9.76 -21.38
CA GLY A 163 -12.71 8.61 -20.52
C GLY A 163 -13.92 7.78 -20.14
N SER A 164 -13.69 6.64 -19.50
CA SER A 164 -14.69 5.68 -18.99
C SER A 164 -14.63 5.64 -17.46
N VAL A 165 -15.57 6.31 -16.79
CA VAL A 165 -15.67 6.38 -15.32
C VAL A 165 -15.74 4.98 -14.71
N GLY A 166 -16.60 4.10 -15.23
CA GLY A 166 -16.84 2.79 -14.66
C GLY A 166 -15.62 1.86 -14.77
N GLU A 167 -14.78 2.01 -15.78
CA GLU A 167 -13.53 1.25 -15.92
C GLU A 167 -12.49 1.74 -14.92
N LEU A 168 -12.30 3.05 -14.84
CA LEU A 168 -11.33 3.65 -13.90
C LEU A 168 -11.71 3.36 -12.45
N SER A 169 -12.99 3.52 -12.07
CA SER A 169 -13.44 3.22 -10.70
C SER A 169 -13.15 1.77 -10.29
N ARG A 170 -13.47 0.80 -11.16
CA ARG A 170 -13.14 -0.62 -10.90
C ARG A 170 -11.64 -0.87 -10.85
N PHE A 171 -10.88 -0.20 -11.71
CA PHE A 171 -9.44 -0.33 -11.72
C PHE A 171 -8.80 0.23 -10.43
N ILE A 172 -9.23 1.41 -9.97
CA ILE A 172 -8.76 2.03 -8.72
C ILE A 172 -9.03 1.10 -7.52
N ASP A 173 -10.24 0.50 -7.47
CA ASP A 173 -10.56 -0.46 -6.41
C ASP A 173 -9.67 -1.70 -6.50
N ALA A 174 -9.49 -2.28 -7.69
CA ALA A 174 -8.67 -3.48 -7.88
C ALA A 174 -7.18 -3.24 -7.59
N ALA A 175 -6.61 -2.12 -8.06
CA ALA A 175 -5.18 -1.83 -7.96
C ALA A 175 -4.78 -1.27 -6.58
N LEU A 176 -5.61 -0.40 -5.99
CA LEU A 176 -5.31 0.34 -4.77
C LEU A 176 -6.23 -0.01 -3.60
N GLY A 177 -7.33 -0.73 -3.85
CA GLY A 177 -8.38 -1.01 -2.86
C GLY A 177 -9.10 0.26 -2.41
N LEU A 178 -9.21 1.25 -3.28
CA LEU A 178 -9.94 2.49 -3.05
C LEU A 178 -11.31 2.38 -3.74
N ALA A 179 -12.32 1.94 -3.01
CA ALA A 179 -13.72 1.88 -3.45
C ALA A 179 -14.34 3.29 -3.36
N LEU A 180 -14.21 4.07 -4.42
CA LEU A 180 -14.60 5.49 -4.48
C LEU A 180 -15.91 5.71 -5.24
#